data_47ea9d7fb2107970b89481c7ca51fed8
#
_entry.id   47ea9d7fb2107970b89481c7ca51fed8
#
_cell.length_a   1.000
_cell.length_b   1.000
_cell.length_c   1.000
_cell.angle_alpha   90.00
_cell.angle_beta   90.00
_cell.angle_gamma   90.00
#
_symmetry.space_group_name_H-M   'P 1'
#
loop_
_entity.id
_entity.type
_entity.pdbx_description
1 polymer ?
#
loop_
_entity_poly.entity_id
_entity_poly.type
_entity_poly.pdbx_seq_one_letter_code
_entity_poly.pdbx_strand_id
1 'polypeptide(L)'
;MIELDVNRTSVKDKSEIKKHQKKLRNILMCLVHLFKEIGYFQGMNYIAGFLYQILDFNEEKTFYYMLAMQKNTKFKNIFQNELALLQRFFEVFKKILIIYIPEIYQHLMNNEVNENYYMPPWFLTLFMFTQTVFDKEDAPKFIFLVIENYYLNGWSAIFNAGYTIIKYHKNEIIGLKGNKLLNYMVNNFGKEDAKNNNFENIKKEYIKNSFHINEELIDKLLKVSKYEENKSKNIEN
;
A
#
# COMPACT_ATOMS: atom_id res chain seq x y z
N MET A 1 9.99 -15.14 -11.95
CA MET A 1 9.34 -13.90 -11.44
C MET A 1 10.30 -13.09 -10.57
N ILE A 2 10.87 -13.62 -9.49
CA ILE A 2 11.81 -12.89 -8.58
C ILE A 2 12.93 -12.20 -9.35
N GLU A 3 13.60 -12.88 -10.30
CA GLU A 3 14.71 -12.31 -11.09
C GLU A 3 14.27 -11.05 -11.87
N LEU A 4 13.11 -11.08 -12.50
CA LEU A 4 12.60 -9.95 -13.27
C LEU A 4 12.28 -8.77 -12.34
N ASP A 5 11.68 -9.05 -11.19
CA ASP A 5 11.28 -8.03 -10.23
C ASP A 5 12.49 -7.40 -9.52
N VAL A 6 13.50 -8.19 -9.16
CA VAL A 6 14.75 -7.69 -8.58
C VAL A 6 15.48 -6.77 -9.56
N ASN A 7 15.54 -7.13 -10.84
CA ASN A 7 16.21 -6.31 -11.86
C ASN A 7 15.56 -4.94 -12.07
N ARG A 8 14.26 -4.82 -11.81
CA ARG A 8 13.52 -3.54 -11.91
C ARG A 8 13.35 -2.82 -10.56
N THR A 9 13.83 -3.42 -9.46
CA THR A 9 13.78 -2.79 -8.14
C THR A 9 14.82 -1.66 -8.08
N SER A 10 14.35 -0.44 -7.81
CA SER A 10 15.23 0.72 -7.69
C SER A 10 16.08 0.62 -6.42
N VAL A 11 17.38 0.81 -6.58
CA VAL A 11 18.35 0.96 -5.50
C VAL A 11 19.09 2.26 -5.71
N LYS A 12 19.21 3.10 -4.68
CA LYS A 12 19.85 4.42 -4.78
C LYS A 12 21.33 4.31 -5.15
N ASP A 13 22.04 3.35 -4.55
CA ASP A 13 23.43 3.08 -4.92
C ASP A 13 23.49 2.26 -6.21
N LYS A 14 23.88 2.94 -7.29
CA LYS A 14 24.05 2.33 -8.61
C LYS A 14 25.46 1.77 -8.84
N SER A 15 26.42 2.07 -7.98
CA SER A 15 27.83 1.66 -8.15
C SER A 15 28.00 0.15 -8.03
N GLU A 16 27.21 -0.52 -7.16
CA GLU A 16 27.25 -1.95 -6.91
C GLU A 16 25.93 -2.64 -7.24
N ILE A 17 25.20 -2.19 -8.27
CA ILE A 17 23.84 -2.64 -8.58
C ILE A 17 23.68 -4.18 -8.62
N LYS A 18 24.63 -4.88 -9.24
CA LYS A 18 24.60 -6.37 -9.32
C LYS A 18 24.73 -7.03 -7.94
N LYS A 19 25.52 -6.44 -7.05
CA LYS A 19 25.67 -6.92 -5.67
C LYS A 19 24.39 -6.71 -4.88
N HIS A 20 23.75 -5.56 -5.01
CA HIS A 20 22.46 -5.27 -4.39
C HIS A 20 21.35 -6.18 -4.91
N GLN A 21 21.28 -6.39 -6.22
CA GLN A 21 20.34 -7.33 -6.84
C GLN A 21 20.51 -8.75 -6.31
N LYS A 22 21.77 -9.23 -6.20
CA LYS A 22 22.05 -10.56 -5.62
C LYS A 22 21.54 -10.68 -4.18
N LYS A 23 21.77 -9.68 -3.34
CA LYS A 23 21.31 -9.67 -1.95
C LYS A 23 19.79 -9.63 -1.85
N LEU A 24 19.11 -8.77 -2.61
CA LEU A 24 17.64 -8.72 -2.67
C LEU A 24 17.05 -10.06 -3.13
N ARG A 25 17.65 -10.69 -4.13
CA ARG A 25 17.26 -12.03 -4.57
C ARG A 25 17.37 -13.05 -3.45
N ASN A 26 18.50 -13.08 -2.72
CA ASN A 26 18.69 -14.00 -1.60
C ASN A 26 17.62 -13.83 -0.53
N ILE A 27 17.33 -12.58 -0.12
CA ILE A 27 16.29 -12.26 0.84
C ILE A 27 14.95 -12.84 0.39
N LEU A 28 14.54 -12.54 -0.84
CA LEU A 28 13.25 -12.98 -1.39
C LEU A 28 13.17 -14.51 -1.52
N MET A 29 14.24 -15.16 -1.98
CA MET A 29 14.29 -16.61 -2.09
C MET A 29 14.18 -17.30 -0.73
N CYS A 30 14.86 -16.79 0.30
CA CYS A 30 14.76 -17.30 1.66
C CYS A 30 13.34 -17.16 2.21
N LEU A 31 12.70 -16.02 2.02
CA LEU A 31 11.32 -15.79 2.48
C LEU A 31 10.32 -16.74 1.79
N VAL A 32 10.42 -16.89 0.48
CA VAL A 32 9.57 -17.82 -0.29
C VAL A 32 9.78 -19.27 0.16
N HIS A 33 11.00 -19.65 0.49
CA HIS A 33 11.28 -20.98 1.01
C HIS A 33 10.67 -21.22 2.40
N LEU A 34 10.66 -20.19 3.25
CA LEU A 34 10.08 -20.27 4.60
C LEU A 34 8.54 -20.22 4.59
N PHE A 35 7.95 -19.47 3.66
CA PHE A 35 6.49 -19.27 3.55
C PHE A 35 5.95 -19.88 2.25
N LYS A 36 6.14 -21.19 2.10
CA LYS A 36 5.74 -21.94 0.89
C LYS A 36 4.26 -21.83 0.57
N GLU A 37 3.43 -21.67 1.59
CA GLU A 37 1.97 -21.47 1.46
C GLU A 37 1.56 -20.16 0.79
N ILE A 38 2.44 -19.15 0.83
CA ILE A 38 2.23 -17.86 0.18
C ILE A 38 2.99 -17.79 -1.15
N GLY A 39 4.21 -18.34 -1.15
CA GLY A 39 5.13 -18.23 -2.29
C GLY A 39 5.63 -16.80 -2.52
N TYR A 40 5.99 -16.50 -3.76
CA TYR A 40 6.36 -15.16 -4.18
C TYR A 40 5.15 -14.44 -4.78
N PHE A 41 4.87 -13.24 -4.32
CA PHE A 41 3.89 -12.35 -4.93
C PHE A 41 4.57 -11.09 -5.47
N GLN A 42 4.04 -10.57 -6.55
CA GLN A 42 4.52 -9.32 -7.14
C GLN A 42 4.29 -8.16 -6.15
N GLY A 43 5.36 -7.43 -5.84
CA GLY A 43 5.34 -6.37 -4.81
C GLY A 43 6.28 -6.65 -3.65
N MET A 44 6.60 -7.91 -3.33
CA MET A 44 7.60 -8.23 -2.29
C MET A 44 8.96 -7.57 -2.55
N ASN A 45 9.33 -7.42 -3.81
CA ASN A 45 10.55 -6.73 -4.21
C ASN A 45 10.59 -5.27 -3.78
N TYR A 46 9.46 -4.55 -3.82
CA TYR A 46 9.40 -3.15 -3.36
C TYR A 46 9.59 -3.06 -1.85
N ILE A 47 8.96 -3.97 -1.10
CA ILE A 47 9.13 -4.06 0.36
C ILE A 47 10.58 -4.36 0.69
N ALA A 48 11.16 -5.39 0.07
CA ALA A 48 12.56 -5.75 0.28
C ALA A 48 13.50 -4.61 -0.10
N GLY A 49 13.30 -3.98 -1.26
CA GLY A 49 14.13 -2.88 -1.75
C GLY A 49 14.07 -1.64 -0.85
N PHE A 50 12.89 -1.30 -0.33
CA PHE A 50 12.74 -0.19 0.62
C PHE A 50 13.46 -0.48 1.94
N LEU A 51 13.14 -1.60 2.58
CA LEU A 51 13.75 -1.99 3.85
C LEU A 51 15.28 -2.15 3.72
N TYR A 52 15.74 -2.72 2.63
CA TYR A 52 17.16 -2.90 2.36
C TYR A 52 17.93 -1.56 2.32
N GLN A 53 17.33 -0.54 1.72
CA GLN A 53 17.94 0.80 1.66
C GLN A 53 17.93 1.52 3.00
N ILE A 54 16.82 1.49 3.74
CA ILE A 54 16.73 2.16 5.05
C ILE A 54 17.50 1.43 6.16
N LEU A 55 17.87 0.17 5.95
CA LEU A 55 18.69 -0.64 6.86
C LEU A 55 20.15 -0.71 6.40
N ASP A 56 20.65 0.33 5.73
CA ASP A 56 22.03 0.50 5.30
C ASP A 56 22.56 -0.66 4.44
N PHE A 57 21.75 -1.14 3.52
CA PHE A 57 22.05 -2.25 2.62
C PHE A 57 22.45 -3.54 3.34
N ASN A 58 21.92 -3.74 4.54
CA ASN A 58 22.17 -4.93 5.35
C ASN A 58 21.19 -6.04 4.99
N GLU A 59 21.69 -7.11 4.36
CA GLU A 59 20.92 -8.25 3.90
C GLU A 59 20.21 -9.00 5.04
N GLU A 60 20.94 -9.27 6.12
CA GLU A 60 20.43 -10.02 7.27
C GLU A 60 19.35 -9.25 8.03
N LYS A 61 19.57 -7.97 8.34
CA LYS A 61 18.55 -7.12 8.99
C LYS A 61 17.30 -7.02 8.15
N THR A 62 17.44 -6.84 6.83
CA THR A 62 16.29 -6.77 5.92
C THR A 62 15.49 -8.06 5.94
N PHE A 63 16.17 -9.20 5.88
CA PHE A 63 15.52 -10.51 5.95
C PHE A 63 14.72 -10.68 7.27
N TYR A 64 15.33 -10.39 8.41
CA TYR A 64 14.66 -10.50 9.70
C TYR A 64 13.49 -9.53 9.86
N TYR A 65 13.60 -8.32 9.31
CA TYR A 65 12.51 -7.35 9.32
C TYR A 65 11.30 -7.85 8.51
N MET A 66 11.54 -8.35 7.30
CA MET A 66 10.49 -8.95 6.48
C MET A 66 9.91 -10.23 7.11
N LEU A 67 10.75 -11.05 7.75
CA LEU A 67 10.31 -12.23 8.48
C LEU A 67 9.39 -11.85 9.65
N ALA A 68 9.76 -10.83 10.43
CA ALA A 68 8.95 -10.31 11.53
C ALA A 68 7.61 -9.76 11.04
N MET A 69 7.62 -9.04 9.92
CA MET A 69 6.41 -8.52 9.30
C MET A 69 5.44 -9.65 8.92
N GLN A 70 5.93 -10.73 8.32
CA GLN A 70 5.10 -11.89 7.97
C GLN A 70 4.56 -12.66 9.18
N LYS A 71 5.34 -12.74 10.27
CA LYS A 71 4.97 -13.50 11.46
C LYS A 71 4.12 -12.71 12.45
N ASN A 72 4.47 -11.45 12.70
CA ASN A 72 3.94 -10.66 13.81
C ASN A 72 2.76 -9.77 13.40
N THR A 73 2.60 -9.52 12.11
CA THR A 73 1.45 -8.79 11.57
C THR A 73 0.54 -9.74 10.79
N LYS A 74 -0.67 -9.32 10.51
CA LYS A 74 -1.60 -10.10 9.66
C LYS A 74 -1.31 -9.93 8.16
N PHE A 75 -0.12 -9.46 7.77
CA PHE A 75 0.21 -9.14 6.38
C PHE A 75 0.04 -10.33 5.44
N LYS A 76 0.51 -11.50 5.85
CA LYS A 76 0.38 -12.74 5.05
C LYS A 76 -1.06 -13.10 4.69
N ASN A 77 -2.03 -12.69 5.50
CA ASN A 77 -3.42 -13.10 5.33
C ASN A 77 -4.06 -12.53 4.05
N ILE A 78 -3.53 -11.39 3.55
CA ILE A 78 -4.08 -10.79 2.33
C ILE A 78 -3.74 -11.59 1.06
N PHE A 79 -2.73 -12.47 1.13
CA PHE A 79 -2.31 -13.33 0.01
C PHE A 79 -2.99 -14.71 0.00
N GLN A 80 -3.80 -15.01 1.01
CA GLN A 80 -4.52 -16.25 1.12
C GLN A 80 -5.85 -16.20 0.35
N ASN A 81 -6.37 -17.37 -0.02
CA ASN A 81 -7.69 -17.52 -0.65
C ASN A 81 -7.90 -16.57 -1.84
N GLU A 82 -6.95 -16.57 -2.80
CA GLU A 82 -7.05 -15.78 -4.04
C GLU A 82 -7.24 -14.29 -3.79
N LEU A 83 -6.60 -13.74 -2.76
CA LEU A 83 -6.69 -12.34 -2.36
C LEU A 83 -8.08 -11.90 -1.84
N ALA A 84 -8.90 -12.82 -1.35
CA ALA A 84 -10.25 -12.51 -0.87
C ALA A 84 -10.27 -11.40 0.20
N LEU A 85 -9.28 -11.39 1.12
CA LEU A 85 -9.19 -10.34 2.12
C LEU A 85 -8.86 -8.98 1.49
N LEU A 86 -8.01 -8.95 0.46
CA LEU A 86 -7.66 -7.73 -0.27
C LEU A 86 -8.91 -7.12 -0.93
N GLN A 87 -9.73 -7.94 -1.59
CA GLN A 87 -10.98 -7.46 -2.20
C GLN A 87 -11.93 -6.87 -1.14
N ARG A 88 -12.03 -7.52 0.02
CA ARG A 88 -12.82 -6.99 1.13
C ARG A 88 -12.24 -5.68 1.69
N PHE A 89 -10.94 -5.50 1.67
CA PHE A 89 -10.30 -4.22 2.03
C PHE A 89 -10.68 -3.10 1.05
N PHE A 90 -10.83 -3.39 -0.22
CA PHE A 90 -11.32 -2.40 -1.19
C PHE A 90 -12.75 -1.97 -0.88
N GLU A 91 -13.64 -2.92 -0.57
CA GLU A 91 -15.00 -2.58 -0.15
C GLU A 91 -15.05 -1.79 1.18
N VAL A 92 -14.18 -2.10 2.13
CA VAL A 92 -14.03 -1.32 3.37
C VAL A 92 -13.56 0.10 3.05
N PHE A 93 -12.55 0.26 2.19
CA PHE A 93 -12.03 1.58 1.84
C PHE A 93 -13.07 2.42 1.11
N LYS A 94 -13.83 1.84 0.20
CA LYS A 94 -14.99 2.44 -0.44
C LYS A 94 -15.99 2.99 0.59
N LYS A 95 -16.34 2.18 1.60
CA LYS A 95 -17.22 2.63 2.69
C LYS A 95 -16.59 3.78 3.50
N ILE A 96 -15.29 3.76 3.74
CA ILE A 96 -14.56 4.86 4.37
C ILE A 96 -14.70 6.16 3.55
N LEU A 97 -14.53 6.09 2.22
CA LEU A 97 -14.72 7.25 1.35
C LEU A 97 -16.15 7.77 1.40
N ILE A 98 -17.15 6.89 1.37
CA ILE A 98 -18.58 7.25 1.48
C ILE A 98 -18.87 7.98 2.80
N ILE A 99 -18.30 7.52 3.90
CA ILE A 99 -18.54 8.08 5.23
C ILE A 99 -17.86 9.43 5.43
N TYR A 100 -16.61 9.56 5.01
CA TYR A 100 -15.76 10.70 5.38
C TYR A 100 -15.56 11.75 4.28
N ILE A 101 -15.63 11.35 3.01
CA ILE A 101 -15.46 12.23 1.84
C ILE A 101 -16.37 11.81 0.67
N PRO A 102 -17.70 11.80 0.88
CA PRO A 102 -18.68 11.29 -0.07
C PRO A 102 -18.62 11.95 -1.45
N GLU A 103 -18.24 13.21 -1.53
CA GLU A 103 -18.08 13.94 -2.79
C GLU A 103 -16.96 13.39 -3.65
N ILE A 104 -15.86 12.94 -3.06
CA ILE A 104 -14.78 12.26 -3.79
C ILE A 104 -15.26 10.91 -4.29
N TYR A 105 -15.89 10.11 -3.41
CA TYR A 105 -16.44 8.83 -3.82
C TYR A 105 -17.38 8.98 -5.02
N GLN A 106 -18.34 9.91 -4.94
CA GLN A 106 -19.27 10.15 -6.03
C GLN A 106 -18.56 10.60 -7.31
N HIS A 107 -17.52 11.43 -7.19
CA HIS A 107 -16.73 11.88 -8.34
C HIS A 107 -15.97 10.73 -9.01
N LEU A 108 -15.34 9.84 -8.24
CA LEU A 108 -14.67 8.65 -8.76
C LEU A 108 -15.67 7.72 -9.48
N MET A 109 -16.83 7.48 -8.87
CA MET A 109 -17.88 6.63 -9.47
C MET A 109 -18.43 7.22 -10.76
N ASN A 110 -18.69 8.52 -10.82
CA ASN A 110 -19.17 9.20 -12.02
C ASN A 110 -18.15 9.17 -13.19
N ASN A 111 -16.88 8.92 -12.89
CA ASN A 111 -15.80 8.80 -13.87
C ASN A 111 -15.33 7.34 -14.07
N GLU A 112 -16.06 6.36 -13.56
CA GLU A 112 -15.77 4.91 -13.67
C GLU A 112 -14.39 4.52 -13.10
N VAL A 113 -13.88 5.28 -12.12
CA VAL A 113 -12.62 5.00 -11.42
C VAL A 113 -12.92 4.26 -10.12
N ASN A 114 -12.77 2.95 -10.15
CA ASN A 114 -12.99 2.13 -8.97
C ASN A 114 -11.66 1.73 -8.27
N GLU A 115 -11.80 1.20 -7.07
CA GLU A 115 -10.72 0.88 -6.15
C GLU A 115 -9.73 -0.15 -6.70
N ASN A 116 -10.19 -1.07 -7.55
CA ASN A 116 -9.34 -2.11 -8.15
C ASN A 116 -8.22 -1.56 -9.04
N TYR A 117 -8.35 -0.32 -9.51
CA TYR A 117 -7.33 0.29 -10.37
C TYR A 117 -6.17 0.89 -9.59
N TYR A 118 -6.38 1.44 -8.40
CA TYR A 118 -5.35 2.23 -7.70
C TYR A 118 -4.95 1.68 -6.33
N MET A 119 -5.81 0.89 -5.67
CA MET A 119 -5.53 0.39 -4.32
C MET A 119 -4.58 -0.82 -4.23
N PRO A 120 -4.52 -1.76 -5.22
CA PRO A 120 -3.68 -2.93 -5.07
C PRO A 120 -2.24 -2.62 -4.64
N PRO A 121 -1.51 -1.70 -5.27
CA PRO A 121 -0.14 -1.41 -4.86
C PRO A 121 -0.04 -0.84 -3.45
N TRP A 122 -1.05 -0.13 -2.94
CA TRP A 122 -1.03 0.43 -1.59
C TRP A 122 -1.02 -0.66 -0.52
N PHE A 123 -1.89 -1.66 -0.68
CA PHE A 123 -2.03 -2.76 0.28
C PHE A 123 -0.98 -3.85 0.09
N LEU A 124 -0.68 -4.22 -1.15
CA LEU A 124 0.28 -5.29 -1.45
C LEU A 124 1.72 -4.90 -1.12
N THR A 125 2.04 -3.60 -1.09
CA THR A 125 3.39 -3.11 -0.84
C THR A 125 3.49 -2.19 0.37
N LEU A 126 2.39 -1.99 1.13
CA LEU A 126 2.32 -1.06 2.26
C LEU A 126 2.83 0.35 1.86
N PHE A 127 2.41 0.84 0.70
CA PHE A 127 2.88 2.08 0.07
C PHE A 127 4.36 2.11 -0.35
N MET A 128 5.15 1.08 -0.11
CA MET A 128 6.59 1.08 -0.46
C MET A 128 6.86 1.12 -1.96
N PHE A 129 5.90 0.69 -2.79
CA PHE A 129 5.96 0.84 -4.24
C PHE A 129 6.07 2.32 -4.66
N THR A 130 5.48 3.23 -3.91
CA THR A 130 5.49 4.67 -4.19
C THR A 130 6.90 5.27 -4.16
N GLN A 131 7.84 4.60 -3.50
CA GLN A 131 9.25 4.96 -3.49
C GLN A 131 9.87 5.05 -4.91
N THR A 132 9.37 4.27 -5.86
CA THR A 132 9.83 4.34 -7.25
C THR A 132 9.36 5.61 -7.97
N VAL A 133 8.36 6.26 -7.39
CA VAL A 133 7.73 7.49 -7.90
C VAL A 133 8.33 8.72 -7.20
N PHE A 134 8.88 8.53 -6.00
CA PHE A 134 9.39 9.59 -5.13
C PHE A 134 10.92 9.56 -5.07
N ASP A 135 11.57 10.32 -5.92
CA ASP A 135 13.05 10.49 -5.91
C ASP A 135 13.57 11.43 -4.80
N LYS A 136 12.69 11.94 -3.90
CA LYS A 136 13.09 12.92 -2.89
C LYS A 136 13.25 12.31 -1.49
N GLU A 137 14.08 12.98 -0.67
CA GLU A 137 14.46 12.54 0.68
C GLU A 137 13.29 12.39 1.68
N ASP A 138 12.18 13.09 1.44
CA ASP A 138 11.06 13.14 2.40
C ASP A 138 10.02 12.02 2.21
N ALA A 139 9.89 11.47 1.00
CA ALA A 139 8.98 10.37 0.75
C ALA A 139 9.30 9.11 1.57
N PRO A 140 10.58 8.69 1.68
CA PRO A 140 10.94 7.60 2.56
C PRO A 140 10.54 7.83 4.02
N LYS A 141 10.58 9.06 4.51
CA LYS A 141 10.18 9.40 5.89
C LYS A 141 8.68 9.19 6.12
N PHE A 142 7.82 9.57 5.16
CA PHE A 142 6.38 9.32 5.26
C PHE A 142 6.08 7.82 5.21
N ILE A 143 6.67 7.09 4.26
CA ILE A 143 6.48 5.65 4.13
C ILE A 143 6.96 4.94 5.40
N PHE A 144 8.11 5.34 5.95
CA PHE A 144 8.62 4.79 7.20
C PHE A 144 7.63 4.99 8.36
N LEU A 145 7.05 6.19 8.49
CA LEU A 145 6.03 6.47 9.49
C LEU A 145 4.79 5.58 9.31
N VAL A 146 4.33 5.37 8.08
CA VAL A 146 3.20 4.47 7.78
C VAL A 146 3.52 3.04 8.21
N ILE A 147 4.74 2.58 7.96
CA ILE A 147 5.18 1.23 8.31
C ILE A 147 5.35 1.05 9.81
N GLU A 148 5.93 2.02 10.51
CA GLU A 148 5.98 2.00 11.99
C GLU A 148 4.57 1.91 12.57
N ASN A 149 3.64 2.73 12.08
CA ASN A 149 2.24 2.66 12.49
C ASN A 149 1.58 1.33 12.11
N TYR A 150 1.93 0.73 10.98
CA TYR A 150 1.42 -0.58 10.62
C TYR A 150 1.85 -1.68 11.61
N TYR A 151 3.10 -1.64 12.10
CA TYR A 151 3.55 -2.56 13.14
C TYR A 151 2.82 -2.37 14.47
N LEU A 152 2.42 -1.14 14.80
CA LEU A 152 1.74 -0.81 16.06
C LEU A 152 0.21 -1.01 15.97
N ASN A 153 -0.39 -0.62 14.87
CA ASN A 153 -1.83 -0.42 14.72
C ASN A 153 -2.44 -1.26 13.57
N GLY A 154 -1.67 -2.18 12.99
CA GLY A 154 -2.16 -3.06 11.92
C GLY A 154 -2.62 -2.32 10.67
N TRP A 155 -3.66 -2.85 10.04
CA TRP A 155 -4.18 -2.36 8.77
C TRP A 155 -4.75 -0.94 8.84
N SER A 156 -5.14 -0.47 10.02
CA SER A 156 -5.64 0.90 10.20
C SER A 156 -4.65 1.95 9.71
N ALA A 157 -3.34 1.69 9.86
CA ALA A 157 -2.28 2.57 9.35
C ALA A 157 -2.34 2.73 7.82
N ILE A 158 -2.59 1.65 7.10
CA ILE A 158 -2.66 1.64 5.63
C ILE A 158 -3.94 2.33 5.15
N PHE A 159 -5.08 2.06 5.80
CA PHE A 159 -6.34 2.74 5.51
C PHE A 159 -6.25 4.24 5.76
N ASN A 160 -5.64 4.66 6.88
CA ASN A 160 -5.41 6.06 7.18
C ASN A 160 -4.46 6.74 6.18
N ALA A 161 -3.41 6.06 5.72
CA ALA A 161 -2.50 6.60 4.72
C ALA A 161 -3.24 6.86 3.39
N GLY A 162 -4.01 5.88 2.89
CA GLY A 162 -4.80 6.03 1.68
C GLY A 162 -5.86 7.15 1.80
N TYR A 163 -6.59 7.16 2.91
CA TYR A 163 -7.57 8.21 3.19
C TYR A 163 -6.93 9.60 3.22
N THR A 164 -5.81 9.74 3.93
CA THR A 164 -5.10 11.03 4.05
C THR A 164 -4.61 11.54 2.70
N ILE A 165 -4.02 10.67 1.88
CA ILE A 165 -3.55 11.03 0.54
C ILE A 165 -4.72 11.50 -0.32
N ILE A 166 -5.83 10.75 -0.38
CA ILE A 166 -7.02 11.14 -1.16
C ILE A 166 -7.61 12.46 -0.66
N LYS A 167 -7.74 12.62 0.65
CA LYS A 167 -8.26 13.84 1.26
C LYS A 167 -7.38 15.06 0.96
N TYR A 168 -6.07 14.88 1.03
CA TYR A 168 -5.11 15.94 0.75
C TYR A 168 -5.18 16.41 -0.70
N HIS A 169 -5.34 15.47 -1.64
CA HIS A 169 -5.44 15.75 -3.08
C HIS A 169 -6.88 15.95 -3.58
N LYS A 170 -7.81 16.24 -2.68
CA LYS A 170 -9.24 16.38 -3.02
C LYS A 170 -9.49 17.35 -4.18
N ASN A 171 -8.87 18.51 -4.16
CA ASN A 171 -9.10 19.55 -5.16
C ASN A 171 -8.58 19.12 -6.55
N GLU A 172 -7.42 18.50 -6.60
CA GLU A 172 -6.83 17.96 -7.83
C GLU A 172 -7.71 16.84 -8.40
N ILE A 173 -8.15 15.92 -7.54
CA ILE A 173 -9.03 14.79 -7.92
C ILE A 173 -10.31 15.32 -8.55
N ILE A 174 -11.01 16.28 -7.89
CA ILE A 174 -12.27 16.86 -8.39
C ILE A 174 -12.07 17.62 -9.71
N GLY A 175 -10.90 18.23 -9.91
CA GLY A 175 -10.56 18.95 -11.14
C GLY A 175 -10.30 18.07 -12.36
N LEU A 176 -10.11 16.75 -12.17
CA LEU A 176 -9.78 15.81 -13.21
C LEU A 176 -10.97 14.94 -13.59
N LYS A 177 -11.01 14.44 -14.86
CA LYS A 177 -12.08 13.55 -15.37
C LYS A 177 -11.53 12.44 -16.26
N GLY A 178 -12.30 11.34 -16.36
CA GLY A 178 -12.04 10.22 -17.27
C GLY A 178 -10.60 9.68 -17.15
N ASN A 179 -9.93 9.48 -18.29
CA ASN A 179 -8.58 8.92 -18.35
C ASN A 179 -7.52 9.77 -17.61
N LYS A 180 -7.70 11.09 -17.49
CA LYS A 180 -6.77 11.95 -16.74
C LYS A 180 -6.88 11.67 -15.23
N LEU A 181 -8.11 11.50 -14.74
CA LEU A 181 -8.37 11.14 -13.35
C LEU A 181 -7.82 9.74 -13.06
N LEU A 182 -8.12 8.76 -13.89
CA LEU A 182 -7.59 7.40 -13.73
C LEU A 182 -6.06 7.39 -13.70
N ASN A 183 -5.41 8.06 -14.65
CA ASN A 183 -3.95 8.12 -14.69
C ASN A 183 -3.37 8.84 -13.45
N TYR A 184 -4.03 9.87 -12.95
CA TYR A 184 -3.65 10.53 -11.71
C TYR A 184 -3.71 9.56 -10.53
N MET A 185 -4.83 8.86 -10.35
CA MET A 185 -5.04 7.91 -9.24
C MET A 185 -4.05 6.73 -9.28
N VAL A 186 -3.68 6.25 -10.47
CA VAL A 186 -2.81 5.07 -10.63
C VAL A 186 -1.33 5.43 -10.62
N ASN A 187 -0.93 6.51 -11.29
CA ASN A 187 0.46 6.77 -11.62
C ASN A 187 1.04 8.06 -11.06
N ASN A 188 0.19 9.04 -10.73
CA ASN A 188 0.66 10.39 -10.41
C ASN A 188 0.48 10.78 -8.95
N PHE A 189 -0.22 9.96 -8.15
CA PHE A 189 -0.28 10.20 -6.71
C PHE A 189 1.13 10.31 -6.15
N GLY A 190 1.42 11.50 -5.60
CA GLY A 190 2.69 11.81 -4.97
C GLY A 190 3.82 12.27 -5.90
N LYS A 191 3.70 12.15 -7.24
CA LYS A 191 4.72 12.72 -8.15
C LYS A 191 4.81 14.24 -8.04
N GLU A 192 3.66 14.89 -7.86
CA GLU A 192 3.61 16.34 -7.67
C GLU A 192 4.01 16.73 -6.26
N ASP A 193 3.71 15.92 -5.24
CA ASP A 193 4.14 16.14 -3.87
C ASP A 193 5.66 16.10 -3.74
N ALA A 194 6.30 15.18 -4.45
CA ALA A 194 7.74 15.13 -4.54
C ALA A 194 8.34 16.43 -5.12
N LYS A 195 7.65 17.07 -6.07
CA LYS A 195 8.10 18.35 -6.65
C LYS A 195 7.87 19.54 -5.73
N ASN A 196 6.80 19.49 -4.93
CA ASN A 196 6.28 20.65 -4.19
C ASN A 196 6.59 20.63 -2.68
N ASN A 197 7.39 19.67 -2.17
CA ASN A 197 7.69 19.48 -0.73
C ASN A 197 6.44 19.30 0.17
N ASN A 198 5.37 18.72 -0.37
CA ASN A 198 4.08 18.59 0.33
C ASN A 198 4.07 17.46 1.38
N PHE A 199 5.10 16.62 1.44
CA PHE A 199 5.13 15.46 2.35
C PHE A 199 5.00 15.81 3.83
N GLU A 200 5.58 16.91 4.27
CA GLU A 200 5.43 17.35 5.67
C GLU A 200 3.97 17.72 6.00
N ASN A 201 3.23 18.26 5.05
CA ASN A 201 1.81 18.56 5.22
C ASN A 201 0.98 17.26 5.23
N ILE A 202 1.23 16.34 4.31
CA ILE A 202 0.59 15.00 4.28
C ILE A 202 0.88 14.26 5.59
N LYS A 203 2.11 14.29 6.09
CA LYS A 203 2.51 13.69 7.36
C LYS A 203 1.72 14.28 8.53
N LYS A 204 1.60 15.61 8.61
CA LYS A 204 0.80 16.27 9.66
C LYS A 204 -0.66 15.85 9.60
N GLU A 205 -1.26 15.80 8.41
CA GLU A 205 -2.63 15.33 8.22
C GLU A 205 -2.78 13.84 8.56
N TYR A 206 -1.80 13.00 8.21
CA TYR A 206 -1.79 11.57 8.55
C TYR A 206 -1.78 11.36 10.07
N ILE A 207 -0.92 12.05 10.80
CA ILE A 207 -0.86 11.97 12.26
C ILE A 207 -2.20 12.43 12.87
N LYS A 208 -2.77 13.53 12.37
CA LYS A 208 -4.06 14.05 12.83
C LYS A 208 -5.22 13.09 12.58
N ASN A 209 -5.21 12.40 11.44
CA ASN A 209 -6.28 11.49 11.04
C ASN A 209 -6.11 10.05 11.59
N SER A 210 -4.96 9.70 12.17
CA SER A 210 -4.62 8.33 12.59
C SER A 210 -5.58 7.72 13.61
N PHE A 211 -6.37 8.53 14.31
CA PHE A 211 -7.36 8.08 15.29
C PHE A 211 -8.77 7.86 14.72
N HIS A 212 -9.07 8.36 13.52
CA HIS A 212 -10.40 8.28 12.93
C HIS A 212 -10.71 6.90 12.33
N ILE A 213 -9.73 6.27 11.68
CA ILE A 213 -9.87 4.94 11.07
C ILE A 213 -9.06 3.96 11.93
N ASN A 214 -9.68 3.38 12.95
CA ASN A 214 -9.06 2.42 13.85
C ASN A 214 -9.42 0.97 13.45
N GLU A 215 -8.75 -0.02 14.05
CA GLU A 215 -9.00 -1.45 13.80
C GLU A 215 -10.45 -1.84 14.10
N GLU A 216 -11.08 -1.25 15.12
CA GLU A 216 -12.48 -1.54 15.47
C GLU A 216 -13.43 -1.13 14.35
N LEU A 217 -13.24 0.04 13.75
CA LEU A 217 -14.02 0.48 12.59
C LEU A 217 -13.81 -0.45 11.39
N ILE A 218 -12.55 -0.81 11.10
CA ILE A 218 -12.22 -1.71 10.01
C ILE A 218 -12.89 -3.07 10.22
N ASP A 219 -12.82 -3.65 11.41
CA ASP A 219 -13.45 -4.92 11.74
C ASP A 219 -14.99 -4.86 11.61
N LYS A 220 -15.60 -3.75 12.01
CA LYS A 220 -17.05 -3.53 11.81
C LYS A 220 -17.40 -3.48 10.33
N LEU A 221 -16.65 -2.73 9.54
CA LEU A 221 -16.89 -2.62 8.09
C LEU A 221 -16.64 -3.94 7.35
N LEU A 222 -15.64 -4.73 7.77
CA LEU A 222 -15.39 -6.07 7.24
C LEU A 222 -16.56 -7.03 7.51
N LYS A 223 -17.18 -6.94 8.70
CA LYS A 223 -18.38 -7.75 9.03
C LYS A 223 -19.56 -7.34 8.15
N VAL A 224 -19.79 -6.06 7.95
CA VAL A 224 -20.84 -5.55 7.06
C VAL A 224 -20.63 -6.01 5.62
N SER A 225 -19.42 -5.86 5.09
CA SER A 225 -19.07 -6.31 3.75
C SER A 225 -19.32 -7.81 3.55
N LYS A 226 -18.95 -8.64 4.52
CA LYS A 226 -19.22 -10.10 4.47
C LYS A 226 -20.72 -10.42 4.50
N TYR A 227 -21.49 -9.68 5.28
CA TYR A 227 -22.94 -9.87 5.34
C TYR A 227 -23.62 -9.54 4.01
N GLU A 228 -23.22 -8.43 3.38
CA GLU A 228 -23.75 -7.99 2.07
C GLU A 228 -23.40 -8.99 0.98
N GLU A 229 -22.18 -9.51 0.93
CA GLU A 229 -21.74 -10.55 -0.01
C GLU A 229 -22.58 -11.84 0.11
N ASN A 230 -22.82 -12.29 1.35
CA ASN A 230 -23.65 -13.49 1.59
C ASN A 230 -25.10 -13.27 1.19
N LYS A 231 -25.65 -12.06 1.42
CA LYS A 231 -27.02 -11.72 1.02
C LYS A 231 -27.18 -11.71 -0.51
N SER A 232 -26.21 -11.17 -1.25
CA SER A 232 -26.23 -11.16 -2.72
C SER A 232 -26.22 -12.57 -3.29
N LYS A 233 -25.36 -13.46 -2.78
CA LYS A 233 -25.29 -14.87 -3.19
C LYS A 233 -26.58 -15.66 -2.91
N ASN A 234 -27.32 -15.29 -1.87
CA ASN A 234 -28.62 -15.94 -1.54
C ASN A 234 -29.79 -15.42 -2.38
N ILE A 235 -29.65 -14.31 -3.08
CA ILE A 235 -30.67 -13.75 -3.99
C ILE A 235 -30.50 -14.30 -5.42
N GLU A 236 -29.28 -14.68 -5.78
CA GLU A 236 -28.94 -15.24 -7.10
C GLU A 236 -29.18 -16.76 -7.22
N ASN A 237 -29.42 -17.46 -6.10
CA ASN A 237 -29.82 -18.88 -6.02
C ASN A 237 -31.33 -19.02 -5.76
#